data_137b87a665a66c671d23304f39cfed10
#
_entry.id   137b87a665a66c671d23304f39cfed10
#
_cell.length_a   1.000
_cell.length_b   1.000
_cell.length_c   1.000
_cell.angle_alpha   90.00
_cell.angle_beta   90.00
_cell.angle_gamma   90.00
#
_symmetry.space_group_name_H-M   'P 1'
#
loop_
_entity.id
_entity.type
_entity.pdbx_description
1 polymer ?
#
loop_
_entity_poly.entity_id
_entity_poly.type
_entity_poly.pdbx_seq_one_letter_code
_entity_poly.pdbx_strand_id
1 'polypeptide(L)'
;KDSVMEEQAKLGFRKEVIRLYYPVGMLNNLFGTACDAEEMQQALAGFTDFAKERLGEVTITHKKDRFCLLLPEETSIYVHEHKKENEFIHQLVKLIASHETDMEQVKKLFEQQPFPSVVEQTTGGEFDTVIHFTQGDDRYYYCFKDEGFHITYHRFLPADYKDLGV
;
A
#
# COMPACT_ATOMS: atom_id res chain seq x y z
N LYS A 1 5.54 -0.06 -7.27
CA LYS A 1 6.77 0.47 -6.63
C LYS A 1 6.52 0.80 -5.16
N ASP A 2 5.54 1.65 -4.85
CA ASP A 2 5.29 2.17 -3.50
C ASP A 2 5.03 1.05 -2.49
N SER A 3 4.20 0.06 -2.84
CA SER A 3 3.92 -1.09 -1.97
C SER A 3 5.18 -1.88 -1.61
N VAL A 4 6.11 -2.05 -2.56
CA VAL A 4 7.40 -2.72 -2.30
C VAL A 4 8.29 -1.88 -1.40
N MET A 5 8.33 -0.56 -1.64
CA MET A 5 9.10 0.37 -0.82
C MET A 5 8.57 0.41 0.62
N GLU A 6 7.25 0.43 0.79
CA GLU A 6 6.63 0.42 2.12
C GLU A 6 6.93 -0.87 2.89
N GLU A 7 6.81 -2.02 2.24
CA GLU A 7 7.13 -3.29 2.88
C GLU A 7 8.60 -3.34 3.34
N GLN A 8 9.52 -2.86 2.51
CA GLN A 8 10.93 -2.80 2.88
C GLN A 8 11.20 -1.82 4.03
N ALA A 9 10.57 -0.64 3.98
CA ALA A 9 10.74 0.37 5.01
C ALA A 9 10.15 -0.07 6.36
N LYS A 10 8.94 -0.66 6.37
CA LYS A 10 8.29 -1.19 7.58
C LYS A 10 9.10 -2.29 8.27
N LEU A 11 9.84 -3.08 7.50
CA LEU A 11 10.63 -4.19 8.04
C LEU A 11 12.02 -3.76 8.52
N GLY A 12 12.50 -2.58 8.12
CA GLY A 12 13.83 -2.10 8.43
C GLY A 12 14.97 -2.90 7.77
N PHE A 13 14.67 -3.90 6.94
CA PHE A 13 15.65 -4.69 6.20
C PHE A 13 15.12 -5.11 4.84
N ARG A 14 16.04 -5.45 3.92
CA ARG A 14 15.72 -5.92 2.59
C ARG A 14 15.32 -7.39 2.63
N LYS A 15 14.14 -7.71 2.13
CA LYS A 15 13.69 -9.09 1.95
C LYS A 15 14.16 -9.63 0.62
N GLU A 16 14.61 -10.89 0.61
CA GLU A 16 14.90 -11.64 -0.61
C GLU A 16 13.63 -11.90 -1.45
N VAL A 17 12.48 -12.09 -0.78
CA VAL A 17 11.19 -12.30 -1.43
C VAL A 17 10.13 -11.47 -0.73
N ILE A 18 9.41 -10.65 -1.50
CA ILE A 18 8.29 -9.85 -1.01
C ILE A 18 6.98 -10.53 -1.41
N ARG A 19 6.04 -10.63 -0.48
CA ARG A 19 4.69 -11.13 -0.71
C ARG A 19 3.69 -9.99 -0.60
N LEU A 20 3.00 -9.71 -1.70
CA LEU A 20 1.90 -8.76 -1.72
C LEU A 20 0.59 -9.51 -1.89
N TYR A 21 -0.40 -9.18 -1.09
CA TYR A 21 -1.70 -9.82 -1.10
C TYR A 21 -2.77 -8.83 -1.56
N TYR A 22 -3.55 -9.22 -2.56
CA TYR A 22 -4.61 -8.41 -3.13
C TYR A 22 -5.90 -9.24 -3.27
N PRO A 23 -7.04 -8.77 -2.71
CA PRO A 23 -8.35 -9.29 -3.09
C PRO A 23 -8.63 -9.00 -4.58
N VAL A 24 -9.44 -9.83 -5.24
CA VAL A 24 -9.82 -9.62 -6.65
C VAL A 24 -10.51 -8.25 -6.86
N GLY A 25 -11.31 -7.80 -5.88
CA GLY A 25 -11.93 -6.48 -5.92
C GLY A 25 -10.91 -5.34 -6.01
N MET A 26 -9.83 -5.42 -5.21
CA MET A 26 -8.75 -4.44 -5.26
C MET A 26 -8.01 -4.44 -6.61
N LEU A 27 -7.76 -5.63 -7.18
CA LEU A 27 -7.15 -5.72 -8.52
C LEU A 27 -8.08 -5.15 -9.59
N ASN A 28 -9.38 -5.42 -9.50
CA ASN A 28 -10.37 -4.82 -10.39
C ASN A 28 -10.36 -3.30 -10.33
N ASN A 29 -10.31 -2.72 -9.12
CA ASN A 29 -10.21 -1.27 -8.94
C ASN A 29 -8.92 -0.69 -9.53
N LEU A 30 -7.78 -1.39 -9.36
CA LEU A 30 -6.49 -0.97 -9.91
C LEU A 30 -6.46 -1.00 -11.44
N PHE A 31 -7.10 -1.99 -12.06
CA PHE A 31 -7.07 -2.18 -13.52
C PHE A 31 -8.30 -1.62 -14.23
N GLY A 32 -9.31 -1.17 -13.50
CA GLY A 32 -10.57 -0.70 -14.06
C GLY A 32 -11.38 -1.84 -14.72
N THR A 33 -11.34 -3.03 -14.14
CA THR A 33 -12.01 -4.24 -14.64
C THR A 33 -13.10 -4.70 -13.67
N ALA A 34 -13.86 -5.72 -14.07
CA ALA A 34 -14.88 -6.38 -13.25
C ALA A 34 -14.76 -7.92 -13.36
N CYS A 35 -13.53 -8.42 -13.31
CA CYS A 35 -13.21 -9.84 -13.44
C CYS A 35 -13.59 -10.61 -12.19
N ASP A 36 -14.00 -11.87 -12.35
CA ASP A 36 -13.96 -12.85 -11.27
C ASP A 36 -12.52 -13.35 -11.02
N ALA A 37 -12.32 -14.29 -10.09
CA ALA A 37 -10.98 -14.74 -9.74
C ALA A 37 -10.29 -15.54 -10.87
N GLU A 38 -11.04 -16.29 -11.68
CA GLU A 38 -10.50 -17.08 -12.79
C GLU A 38 -10.12 -16.16 -13.97
N GLU A 39 -10.97 -15.21 -14.29
CA GLU A 39 -10.71 -14.19 -15.30
C GLU A 39 -9.51 -13.31 -14.92
N MET A 40 -9.42 -12.92 -13.65
CA MET A 40 -8.29 -12.16 -13.14
C MET A 40 -6.99 -12.97 -13.21
N GLN A 41 -7.02 -14.25 -12.91
CA GLN A 41 -5.85 -15.12 -13.06
C GLN A 41 -5.37 -15.18 -14.51
N GLN A 42 -6.28 -15.28 -15.47
CA GLN A 42 -5.95 -15.26 -16.89
C GLN A 42 -5.36 -13.90 -17.33
N ALA A 43 -5.94 -12.81 -16.86
CA ALA A 43 -5.43 -11.47 -17.13
C ALA A 43 -4.01 -11.26 -16.57
N LEU A 44 -3.74 -11.80 -15.38
CA LEU A 44 -2.44 -11.71 -14.74
C LEU A 44 -1.37 -12.67 -15.33
N ALA A 45 -1.76 -13.70 -16.06
CA ALA A 45 -0.80 -14.62 -16.70
C ALA A 45 0.14 -13.89 -17.67
N GLY A 46 -0.40 -12.95 -18.47
CA GLY A 46 0.42 -12.13 -19.36
C GLY A 46 1.32 -11.10 -18.63
N PHE A 47 0.97 -10.74 -17.41
CA PHE A 47 1.75 -9.81 -16.63
C PHE A 47 3.09 -10.40 -16.18
N THR A 48 3.15 -11.68 -15.84
CA THR A 48 4.40 -12.33 -15.41
C THR A 48 5.45 -12.33 -16.52
N ASP A 49 5.07 -12.59 -17.75
CA ASP A 49 5.98 -12.54 -18.90
C ASP A 49 6.45 -11.12 -19.21
N PHE A 50 5.52 -10.16 -19.17
CA PHE A 50 5.84 -8.74 -19.35
C PHE A 50 6.76 -8.19 -18.24
N ALA A 51 6.56 -8.64 -17.02
CA ALA A 51 7.31 -8.15 -15.85
C ALA A 51 8.72 -8.78 -15.74
N LYS A 52 8.95 -9.94 -16.35
CA LYS A 52 10.16 -10.76 -16.17
C LYS A 52 11.46 -10.01 -16.42
N GLU A 53 11.53 -9.22 -17.47
CA GLU A 53 12.73 -8.44 -17.83
C GLU A 53 13.14 -7.40 -16.78
N ARG A 54 12.14 -6.85 -16.05
CA ARG A 54 12.36 -5.72 -15.13
C ARG A 54 12.28 -6.12 -13.66
N LEU A 55 11.44 -7.10 -13.36
CA LEU A 55 11.10 -7.48 -11.99
C LEU A 55 11.60 -8.87 -11.60
N GLY A 56 12.23 -9.60 -12.53
CA GLY A 56 12.60 -10.99 -12.32
C GLY A 56 11.41 -11.94 -12.41
N GLU A 57 11.55 -13.16 -11.91
CA GLU A 57 10.50 -14.17 -11.96
C GLU A 57 9.41 -13.92 -10.90
N VAL A 58 8.44 -13.10 -11.27
CA VAL A 58 7.25 -12.86 -10.44
C VAL A 58 6.36 -14.10 -10.49
N THR A 59 6.02 -14.65 -9.33
CA THR A 59 5.06 -15.75 -9.22
C THR A 59 3.74 -15.22 -8.67
N ILE A 60 2.63 -15.59 -9.33
CA ILE A 60 1.29 -15.23 -8.90
C ILE A 60 0.52 -16.50 -8.56
N THR A 61 0.01 -16.55 -7.35
CA THR A 61 -0.88 -17.61 -6.87
C THR A 61 -2.16 -17.01 -6.34
N HIS A 62 -3.26 -17.76 -6.37
CA HIS A 62 -4.49 -17.30 -5.73
C HIS A 62 -5.16 -18.42 -4.92
N LYS A 63 -5.93 -18.01 -3.93
CA LYS A 63 -6.81 -18.89 -3.17
C LYS A 63 -8.14 -18.18 -2.98
N LYS A 64 -9.19 -18.75 -3.57
CA LYS A 64 -10.50 -18.08 -3.68
C LYS A 64 -10.34 -16.74 -4.41
N ASP A 65 -10.77 -15.65 -3.78
CA ASP A 65 -10.74 -14.28 -4.26
C ASP A 65 -9.45 -13.51 -3.92
N ARG A 66 -8.47 -14.16 -3.28
CA ARG A 66 -7.25 -13.49 -2.80
C ARG A 66 -6.02 -13.95 -3.58
N PHE A 67 -5.34 -12.99 -4.19
CA PHE A 67 -4.12 -13.17 -4.95
C PHE A 67 -2.90 -12.88 -4.08
N CYS A 68 -1.83 -13.66 -4.28
CA CYS A 68 -0.53 -13.43 -3.70
C CYS A 68 0.50 -13.28 -4.83
N LEU A 69 1.14 -12.13 -4.89
CA LEU A 69 2.26 -11.85 -5.78
C LEU A 69 3.55 -12.06 -4.98
N LEU A 70 4.35 -13.03 -5.41
CA LEU A 70 5.70 -13.24 -4.89
C LEU A 70 6.67 -12.50 -5.80
N LEU A 71 7.33 -11.50 -5.25
CA LEU A 71 8.29 -10.66 -5.95
C LEU A 71 9.69 -11.07 -5.51
N PRO A 72 10.59 -11.46 -6.44
CA PRO A 72 11.95 -11.86 -6.11
C PRO A 72 12.83 -10.66 -5.74
N GLU A 73 14.06 -10.94 -5.33
CA GLU A 73 15.02 -9.90 -4.92
C GLU A 73 15.33 -8.91 -6.04
N GLU A 74 15.35 -9.35 -7.28
CA GLU A 74 15.56 -8.51 -8.48
C GLU A 74 14.51 -7.40 -8.56
N THR A 75 13.25 -7.66 -8.17
CA THR A 75 12.21 -6.63 -8.06
C THR A 75 12.62 -5.53 -7.09
N SER A 76 13.17 -5.91 -5.93
CA SER A 76 13.61 -4.96 -4.92
C SER A 76 14.76 -4.09 -5.42
N ILE A 77 15.70 -4.70 -6.14
CA ILE A 77 16.83 -3.99 -6.77
C ILE A 77 16.30 -3.01 -7.81
N TYR A 78 15.47 -3.49 -8.74
CA TYR A 78 14.90 -2.64 -9.79
C TYR A 78 14.12 -1.45 -9.23
N VAL A 79 13.28 -1.68 -8.23
CA VAL A 79 12.52 -0.61 -7.58
C VAL A 79 13.45 0.40 -6.92
N HIS A 80 14.50 -0.05 -6.26
CA HIS A 80 15.48 0.82 -5.61
C HIS A 80 16.23 1.69 -6.62
N GLU A 81 16.64 1.14 -7.75
CA GLU A 81 17.39 1.85 -8.79
C GLU A 81 16.53 2.84 -9.60
N HIS A 82 15.23 2.55 -9.75
CA HIS A 82 14.31 3.30 -10.61
C HIS A 82 13.25 4.09 -9.83
N LYS A 83 13.39 4.18 -8.51
CA LYS A 83 12.45 4.97 -7.71
C LYS A 83 12.66 6.47 -7.94
N LYS A 84 11.56 7.19 -8.19
CA LYS A 84 11.46 8.56 -7.68
C LYS A 84 10.99 8.38 -6.23
N GLU A 85 11.75 8.87 -5.29
CA GLU A 85 11.37 8.79 -3.88
C GLU A 85 10.06 9.55 -3.69
N ASN A 86 9.03 8.87 -3.23
CA ASN A 86 7.90 9.56 -2.63
C ASN A 86 8.38 9.95 -1.21
N GLU A 87 8.89 11.16 -1.12
CA GLU A 87 9.50 11.68 0.12
C GLU A 87 8.50 11.64 1.28
N PHE A 88 7.23 11.92 1.01
CA PHE A 88 6.16 11.87 2.00
C PHE A 88 5.99 10.46 2.59
N ILE A 89 5.86 9.43 1.74
CA ILE A 89 5.73 8.03 2.20
C ILE A 89 6.96 7.61 3.02
N HIS A 90 8.14 7.99 2.58
CA HIS A 90 9.37 7.68 3.31
C HIS A 90 9.39 8.34 4.70
N GLN A 91 8.99 9.62 4.79
CA GLN A 91 8.87 10.34 6.05
C GLN A 91 7.81 9.73 6.95
N LEU A 92 6.63 9.38 6.41
CA LEU A 92 5.54 8.74 7.14
C LEU A 92 5.97 7.40 7.75
N VAL A 93 6.59 6.53 6.94
CA VAL A 93 7.07 5.22 7.42
C VAL A 93 8.16 5.40 8.48
N LYS A 94 9.10 6.30 8.28
CA LYS A 94 10.15 6.60 9.25
C LYS A 94 9.58 7.12 10.57
N LEU A 95 8.57 8.00 10.47
CA LEU A 95 7.87 8.54 11.63
C LEU A 95 7.18 7.41 12.42
N ILE A 96 6.37 6.58 11.75
CA ILE A 96 5.64 5.47 12.40
C ILE A 96 6.58 4.39 12.96
N ALA A 97 7.71 4.13 12.31
CA ALA A 97 8.70 3.19 12.81
C ALA A 97 9.45 3.69 14.06
N SER A 98 9.39 4.97 14.37
CA SER A 98 9.90 5.50 15.64
C SER A 98 8.85 5.22 16.73
N HIS A 99 9.15 4.34 17.68
CA HIS A 99 8.23 3.96 18.76
C HIS A 99 7.80 5.10 19.71
N GLU A 100 8.21 6.33 19.44
CA GLU A 100 7.87 7.55 20.19
C GLU A 100 6.83 8.42 19.45
N THR A 101 6.27 7.93 18.35
CA THR A 101 5.33 8.69 17.52
C THR A 101 3.92 8.65 18.08
N ASP A 102 3.27 9.80 18.11
CA ASP A 102 1.84 9.97 18.37
C ASP A 102 1.07 10.42 17.11
N MET A 103 -0.25 10.33 17.14
CA MET A 103 -1.11 10.75 16.03
C MET A 103 -1.03 12.23 15.71
N GLU A 104 -0.64 13.09 16.65
CA GLU A 104 -0.48 14.53 16.40
C GLU A 104 0.73 14.79 15.50
N GLN A 105 1.80 14.03 15.66
CA GLN A 105 2.97 14.10 14.79
C GLN A 105 2.64 13.59 13.38
N VAL A 106 1.83 12.54 13.27
CA VAL A 106 1.33 12.04 11.98
C VAL A 106 0.49 13.12 11.27
N LYS A 107 -0.48 13.72 11.95
CA LYS A 107 -1.31 14.80 11.40
C LYS A 107 -0.46 15.98 10.91
N LYS A 108 0.51 16.43 11.72
CA LYS A 108 1.46 17.48 11.32
C LYS A 108 2.24 17.17 10.05
N LEU A 109 2.63 15.92 9.85
CA LEU A 109 3.32 15.52 8.62
C LEU A 109 2.41 15.70 7.39
N PHE A 110 1.11 15.39 7.50
CA PHE A 110 0.14 15.65 6.42
C PHE A 110 -0.08 17.15 6.20
N GLU A 111 -0.19 17.95 7.28
CA GLU A 111 -0.36 19.41 7.21
C GLU A 111 0.83 20.13 6.54
N GLN A 112 2.03 19.55 6.63
CA GLN A 112 3.25 20.09 6.00
C GLN A 112 3.30 19.83 4.49
N GLN A 113 2.41 19.00 3.96
CA GLN A 113 2.37 18.75 2.53
C GLN A 113 1.74 19.91 1.75
N PRO A 114 2.05 20.07 0.45
CA PRO A 114 1.54 21.18 -0.36
C PRO A 114 0.04 21.10 -0.65
N PHE A 115 -0.61 19.98 -0.35
CA PHE A 115 -2.04 19.76 -0.60
C PHE A 115 -2.81 19.66 0.70
N PRO A 116 -4.03 20.21 0.77
CA PRO A 116 -4.86 20.13 1.96
C PRO A 116 -5.30 18.67 2.20
N SER A 117 -5.30 18.28 3.48
CA SER A 117 -5.76 16.98 3.93
C SER A 117 -7.00 17.10 4.81
N VAL A 118 -7.79 16.03 4.84
CA VAL A 118 -8.94 15.86 5.74
C VAL A 118 -8.60 14.75 6.72
N VAL A 119 -8.93 14.98 7.99
CA VAL A 119 -8.78 14.02 9.09
C VAL A 119 -10.16 13.62 9.58
N GLU A 120 -10.46 12.34 9.50
CA GLU A 120 -11.71 11.74 9.98
C GLU A 120 -11.42 10.83 11.18
N GLN A 121 -12.25 10.91 12.22
CA GLN A 121 -12.22 9.96 13.33
C GLN A 121 -13.27 8.89 13.09
N THR A 122 -12.87 7.64 13.18
CA THR A 122 -13.78 6.50 13.02
C THR A 122 -14.07 5.86 14.38
N THR A 123 -15.26 5.37 14.57
CA THR A 123 -15.67 4.72 15.82
C THR A 123 -16.19 3.31 15.54
N GLY A 124 -15.63 2.33 16.25
CA GLY A 124 -16.11 0.93 16.16
C GLY A 124 -15.56 0.11 15.00
N GLY A 125 -14.66 0.68 14.18
CA GLY A 125 -13.96 0.01 13.09
C GLY A 125 -12.59 -0.55 13.47
N GLU A 126 -11.89 -1.10 12.47
CA GLU A 126 -10.52 -1.58 12.60
C GLU A 126 -9.52 -0.42 12.82
N PHE A 127 -9.84 0.78 12.33
CA PHE A 127 -9.01 1.96 12.37
C PHE A 127 -9.66 3.05 13.22
N ASP A 128 -8.84 3.92 13.81
CA ASP A 128 -9.29 5.03 14.68
C ASP A 128 -9.30 6.37 13.94
N THR A 129 -8.37 6.54 13.02
CA THR A 129 -8.18 7.79 12.29
C THR A 129 -7.93 7.51 10.82
N VAL A 130 -8.57 8.27 9.96
CA VAL A 130 -8.36 8.23 8.51
C VAL A 130 -7.94 9.60 8.03
N ILE A 131 -6.88 9.67 7.23
CA ILE A 131 -6.38 10.91 6.63
C ILE A 131 -6.25 10.71 5.12
N HIS A 132 -6.74 11.66 4.35
CA HIS A 132 -6.55 11.67 2.90
C HIS A 132 -6.34 13.09 2.37
N PHE A 133 -5.62 13.22 1.27
CA PHE A 133 -5.51 14.50 0.56
C PHE A 133 -6.77 14.75 -0.28
N THR A 134 -7.19 16.02 -0.33
CA THR A 134 -8.34 16.44 -1.15
C THR A 134 -7.94 16.90 -2.55
N GLN A 135 -6.64 17.10 -2.79
CA GLN A 135 -6.05 17.56 -4.04
C GLN A 135 -4.74 16.81 -4.31
N GLY A 136 -4.25 16.89 -5.55
CA GLY A 136 -3.02 16.24 -5.96
C GLY A 136 -3.24 14.85 -6.55
N ASP A 137 -2.14 14.13 -6.79
CA ASP A 137 -2.14 12.81 -7.42
C ASP A 137 -2.24 11.66 -6.41
N ASP A 138 -2.03 11.94 -5.14
CA ASP A 138 -2.19 10.96 -4.06
C ASP A 138 -3.68 10.84 -3.71
N ARG A 139 -4.28 9.72 -4.08
CA ARG A 139 -5.70 9.42 -3.89
C ARG A 139 -5.97 8.42 -2.78
N TYR A 140 -4.94 8.03 -2.01
CA TYR A 140 -5.10 7.03 -0.98
C TYR A 140 -5.76 7.60 0.27
N TYR A 141 -6.56 6.74 0.92
CA TYR A 141 -7.01 6.89 2.29
C TYR A 141 -6.01 6.19 3.20
N TYR A 142 -5.39 6.94 4.09
CA TYR A 142 -4.44 6.47 5.07
C TYR A 142 -5.18 6.19 6.37
N CYS A 143 -5.36 4.92 6.67
CA CYS A 143 -6.13 4.44 7.82
C CYS A 143 -5.17 4.03 8.93
N PHE A 144 -5.27 4.68 10.07
CA PHE A 144 -4.38 4.50 11.21
C PHE A 144 -5.08 3.82 12.37
N LYS A 145 -4.35 2.97 13.07
CA LYS A 145 -4.70 2.40 14.37
C LYS A 145 -3.64 2.80 15.38
N ASP A 146 -4.05 3.52 16.43
CA ASP A 146 -3.20 3.87 17.55
C ASP A 146 -3.42 2.87 18.68
N GLU A 147 -2.42 2.01 18.93
CA GLU A 147 -2.46 1.01 20.00
C GLU A 147 -1.77 1.50 21.28
N GLY A 148 -1.44 2.79 21.36
CA GLY A 148 -0.85 3.45 22.52
C GLY A 148 0.65 3.28 22.65
N PHE A 149 1.21 2.15 22.20
CA PHE A 149 2.65 1.88 22.20
C PHE A 149 3.24 1.85 20.80
N HIS A 150 2.40 1.76 19.77
CA HIS A 150 2.78 1.94 18.37
C HIS A 150 1.57 2.31 17.53
N ILE A 151 1.84 2.90 16.36
CA ILE A 151 0.83 3.21 15.34
C ILE A 151 1.03 2.27 14.17
N THR A 152 -0.04 1.63 13.72
CA THR A 152 -0.07 0.90 12.46
C THR A 152 -0.86 1.69 11.42
N TYR A 153 -0.56 1.51 10.13
CA TYR A 153 -1.37 2.11 9.08
C TYR A 153 -1.50 1.21 7.85
N HIS A 154 -2.57 1.43 7.13
CA HIS A 154 -2.84 0.85 5.83
C HIS A 154 -3.27 1.94 4.85
N ARG A 155 -2.99 1.74 3.57
CA ARG A 155 -3.45 2.61 2.50
C ARG A 155 -4.46 1.89 1.64
N PHE A 156 -5.59 2.54 1.39
CA PHE A 156 -6.66 2.03 0.53
C PHE A 156 -6.97 3.03 -0.59
N LEU A 157 -7.28 2.51 -1.77
CA LEU A 157 -7.95 3.33 -2.76
C LEU A 157 -9.36 3.69 -2.28
N PRO A 158 -9.97 4.81 -2.75
CA PRO A 158 -11.30 5.23 -2.29
C PRO A 158 -12.38 4.17 -2.44
N ALA A 159 -12.31 3.33 -3.48
CA ALA A 159 -13.27 2.24 -3.67
C ALA A 159 -13.11 1.15 -2.61
N ASP A 160 -11.86 0.72 -2.36
CA ASP A 160 -11.56 -0.31 -1.37
C ASP A 160 -11.87 0.18 0.06
N TYR A 161 -11.64 1.47 0.35
CA TYR A 161 -12.00 2.06 1.63
C TYR A 161 -13.51 2.02 1.89
N LYS A 162 -14.34 2.32 0.88
CA LYS A 162 -15.80 2.23 1.00
C LYS A 162 -16.29 0.81 1.28
N ASP A 163 -15.61 -0.18 0.71
CA ASP A 163 -15.96 -1.61 0.89
C ASP A 163 -15.62 -2.12 2.30
N LEU A 164 -14.80 -1.40 3.07
CA LEU A 164 -14.54 -1.74 4.49
C LEU A 164 -15.75 -1.48 5.39
N GLY A 165 -16.77 -0.74 4.93
CA GLY A 165 -17.99 -0.46 5.70
C GLY A 165 -17.76 0.46 6.91
N VAL A 166 -16.73 1.29 6.85
CA VAL A 166 -16.37 2.28 7.90
C VAL A 166 -17.08 3.60 7.64
#